data_bee730c3506f30a23748b12cbe29b830
#
_entry.id   bee730c3506f30a23748b12cbe29b830
#
_cell.length_a   1.000
_cell.length_b   1.000
_cell.length_c   1.000
_cell.angle_alpha   90.00
_cell.angle_beta   90.00
_cell.angle_gamma   90.00
#
_symmetry.space_group_name_H-M   'P 1'
#
loop_
_entity.id
_entity.type
_entity.pdbx_description
1 polymer ?
#
loop_
_entity_poly.entity_id
_entity_poly.type
_entity_poly.pdbx_seq_one_letter_code
_entity_poly.pdbx_strand_id
1 'polypeptide(L)'
;MPGKTITRADLSEAVYQEVGLSRNESADLVESVLGEIADALTKGETVKVSSFGSFSVRQKGQRVGRNPKTGEEVPILPRRVLVFRASHVLKNRINAASRGSAARTP
;
A
#
# COMPACT_ATOMS: atom_id res chain seq x y z
N MET A 1 11.20 -10.42 -15.31
CA MET A 1 11.72 -9.09 -15.30
C MET A 1 10.98 -8.21 -14.34
N PRO A 2 11.63 -7.73 -13.36
CA PRO A 2 10.93 -6.88 -12.40
C PRO A 2 10.55 -5.57 -13.06
N GLY A 3 9.43 -5.10 -12.68
CA GLY A 3 8.99 -3.81 -13.14
C GLY A 3 9.73 -2.71 -12.41
N LYS A 4 9.48 -1.52 -12.86
CA LYS A 4 10.07 -0.36 -12.27
C LYS A 4 9.31 -0.01 -10.99
N THR A 5 10.00 0.57 -10.03
CA THR A 5 9.37 1.05 -8.81
C THR A 5 8.80 2.44 -9.04
N ILE A 6 7.54 2.63 -8.68
CA ILE A 6 6.90 3.93 -8.77
C ILE A 6 7.13 4.66 -7.45
N THR A 7 7.66 5.86 -7.54
CA THR A 7 7.99 6.67 -6.38
C THR A 7 7.06 7.86 -6.28
N ARG A 8 7.21 8.65 -5.22
CA ARG A 8 6.46 9.90 -5.08
C ARG A 8 6.70 10.83 -6.25
N ALA A 9 7.94 10.88 -6.72
CA ALA A 9 8.28 11.73 -7.87
C ALA A 9 7.48 11.30 -9.09
N ASP A 10 7.32 10.00 -9.30
CA ASP A 10 6.54 9.49 -10.41
C ASP A 10 5.07 9.85 -10.26
N LEU A 11 4.54 9.76 -9.05
CA LEU A 11 3.15 10.15 -8.80
C LEU A 11 2.95 11.63 -9.04
N SER A 12 3.90 12.46 -8.59
CA SER A 12 3.82 13.90 -8.82
C SER A 12 3.87 14.24 -10.30
N GLU A 13 4.69 13.55 -11.04
CA GLU A 13 4.78 13.75 -12.48
C GLU A 13 3.46 13.37 -13.16
N ALA A 14 2.85 12.27 -12.72
CA ALA A 14 1.57 11.85 -13.28
C ALA A 14 0.50 12.91 -13.02
N VAL A 15 0.46 13.46 -11.82
CA VAL A 15 -0.49 14.53 -11.49
C VAL A 15 -0.22 15.76 -12.35
N TYR A 16 1.05 16.11 -12.50
CA TYR A 16 1.43 17.25 -13.32
C TYR A 16 0.92 17.09 -14.75
N GLN A 17 1.06 15.89 -15.31
CA GLN A 17 0.64 15.63 -16.68
C GLN A 17 -0.89 15.63 -16.85
N GLU A 18 -1.61 15.19 -15.84
CA GLU A 18 -3.05 14.98 -15.97
C GLU A 18 -3.89 16.16 -15.51
N VAL A 19 -3.41 16.93 -14.53
CA VAL A 19 -4.25 17.89 -13.86
C VAL A 19 -3.98 19.34 -14.27
N GLY A 20 -2.80 19.61 -14.81
CA GLY A 20 -2.48 20.95 -15.26
C GLY A 20 -2.01 21.89 -14.18
N LEU A 21 -1.63 21.36 -13.03
CA LEU A 21 -1.02 22.17 -11.97
C LEU A 21 0.47 22.34 -12.25
N SER A 22 1.09 23.27 -11.53
CA SER A 22 2.53 23.40 -11.60
C SER A 22 3.19 22.17 -10.99
N ARG A 23 4.50 22.01 -11.21
CA ARG A 23 5.20 20.86 -10.65
C ARG A 23 5.21 20.92 -9.13
N ASN A 24 5.39 22.12 -8.54
CA ASN A 24 5.36 22.25 -7.09
C ASN A 24 3.98 21.94 -6.53
N GLU A 25 2.94 22.44 -7.18
CA GLU A 25 1.57 22.16 -6.76
C GLU A 25 1.25 20.67 -6.86
N SER A 26 1.74 20.04 -7.91
CA SER A 26 1.50 18.61 -8.10
C SER A 26 2.17 17.78 -6.99
N ALA A 27 3.40 18.15 -6.64
CA ALA A 27 4.10 17.47 -5.55
C ALA A 27 3.39 17.69 -4.23
N ASP A 28 2.93 18.91 -3.98
CA ASP A 28 2.20 19.21 -2.75
C ASP A 28 0.90 18.43 -2.66
N LEU A 29 0.21 18.27 -3.78
CA LEU A 29 -1.03 17.51 -3.81
C LEU A 29 -0.78 16.05 -3.46
N VAL A 30 0.25 15.45 -4.04
CA VAL A 30 0.59 14.06 -3.74
C VAL A 30 0.92 13.91 -2.26
N GLU A 31 1.73 14.83 -1.71
CA GLU A 31 2.06 14.78 -0.29
C GLU A 31 0.83 14.93 0.59
N SER A 32 -0.09 15.78 0.19
CA SER A 32 -1.32 15.99 0.94
C SER A 32 -2.18 14.73 0.97
N VAL A 33 -2.34 14.07 -0.17
CA VAL A 33 -3.15 12.84 -0.23
C VAL A 33 -2.51 11.73 0.60
N LEU A 34 -1.20 11.54 0.44
CA LEU A 34 -0.53 10.48 1.20
C LEU A 34 -0.53 10.80 2.68
N GLY A 35 -0.39 12.07 3.04
CA GLY A 35 -0.45 12.50 4.43
C GLY A 35 -1.81 12.23 5.06
N GLU A 36 -2.89 12.49 4.33
CA GLU A 36 -4.23 12.20 4.83
C GLU A 36 -4.42 10.72 5.12
N ILE A 37 -3.93 9.89 4.20
CA ILE A 37 -4.03 8.44 4.40
C ILE A 37 -3.21 8.01 5.62
N ALA A 38 -1.98 8.51 5.73
CA ALA A 38 -1.12 8.18 6.84
C ALA A 38 -1.70 8.63 8.18
N ASP A 39 -2.26 9.84 8.21
CA ASP A 39 -2.84 10.38 9.44
C ASP A 39 -4.05 9.56 9.89
N ALA A 40 -4.91 9.18 8.96
CA ALA A 40 -6.07 8.36 9.28
C ALA A 40 -5.64 7.02 9.86
N LEU A 41 -4.65 6.39 9.25
CA LEU A 41 -4.17 5.09 9.70
C LEU A 41 -3.50 5.19 11.07
N THR A 42 -2.81 6.30 11.32
CA THR A 42 -2.18 6.54 12.63
C THR A 42 -3.24 6.58 13.72
N LYS A 43 -4.42 7.11 13.41
CA LYS A 43 -5.54 7.15 14.35
C LYS A 43 -6.27 5.82 14.45
N GLY A 44 -5.90 4.84 13.66
CA GLY A 44 -6.57 3.54 13.64
C GLY A 44 -7.78 3.47 12.76
N GLU A 45 -7.99 4.48 11.92
CA GLU A 45 -9.13 4.50 11.00
C GLU A 45 -8.84 3.66 9.77
N THR A 46 -9.89 3.13 9.17
CA THR A 46 -9.76 2.40 7.91
C THR A 46 -9.91 3.39 6.76
N VAL A 47 -9.05 3.27 5.76
CA VAL A 47 -9.12 4.11 4.57
C VAL A 47 -9.58 3.25 3.40
N LYS A 48 -10.72 3.59 2.81
CA LYS A 48 -11.25 2.87 1.65
C LYS A 48 -11.19 3.76 0.42
N VAL A 49 -10.55 3.26 -0.61
CA VAL A 49 -10.48 3.96 -1.89
C VAL A 49 -11.22 3.12 -2.91
N SER A 50 -12.36 3.62 -3.37
CA SER A 50 -13.21 2.88 -4.29
C SER A 50 -12.46 2.40 -5.50
N SER A 51 -12.70 1.17 -5.88
CA SER A 51 -12.10 0.54 -7.06
C SER A 51 -10.60 0.31 -6.94
N PHE A 52 -10.01 0.67 -5.82
CA PHE A 52 -8.58 0.47 -5.60
C PHE A 52 -8.34 -0.55 -4.48
N GLY A 53 -8.80 -0.24 -3.27
CA GLY A 53 -8.61 -1.13 -2.16
C GLY A 53 -8.85 -0.44 -0.84
N SER A 54 -8.52 -1.14 0.23
CA SER A 54 -8.67 -0.56 1.56
C SER A 54 -7.40 -0.78 2.37
N PHE A 55 -7.11 0.20 3.21
CA PHE A 55 -5.98 0.15 4.13
C PHE A 55 -6.55 0.08 5.53
N SER A 56 -6.02 -0.80 6.35
CA SER A 56 -6.47 -0.90 7.74
C SER A 56 -5.29 -1.22 8.63
N VAL A 57 -5.48 -0.98 9.92
CA VAL A 57 -4.45 -1.24 10.91
C VAL A 57 -4.96 -2.34 11.82
N ARG A 58 -4.16 -3.36 12.04
CA ARG A 58 -4.49 -4.45 12.94
C ARG A 58 -3.60 -4.39 14.14
N GLN A 59 -4.19 -4.59 15.30
CA GLN A 59 -3.47 -4.65 16.55
C GLN A 59 -3.09 -6.10 16.79
N LYS A 60 -1.81 -6.37 16.85
CA LYS A 60 -1.35 -7.70 17.21
C LYS A 60 -0.99 -7.68 18.68
N GLY A 61 -1.63 -8.56 19.46
CA GLY A 61 -1.41 -8.61 20.88
C GLY A 61 -0.08 -9.26 21.22
N GLN A 62 0.24 -9.20 22.50
CA GLN A 62 1.43 -9.85 22.99
C GLN A 62 1.31 -11.37 22.83
N ARG A 63 2.37 -11.99 22.44
CA ARG A 63 2.39 -13.43 22.29
C ARG A 63 3.79 -13.94 22.58
N VAL A 64 3.94 -15.26 22.62
CA VAL A 64 5.20 -15.89 22.94
C VAL A 64 5.78 -16.49 21.67
N GLY A 65 7.00 -16.09 21.36
CA GLY A 65 7.76 -16.72 20.28
C GLY A 65 8.78 -17.67 20.89
N ARG A 66 9.51 -18.35 20.04
CA ARG A 66 10.52 -19.28 20.51
C ARG A 66 11.81 -19.07 19.73
N ASN A 67 12.89 -19.01 20.47
CA ASN A 67 14.21 -18.88 19.87
C ASN A 67 14.58 -20.20 19.21
N PRO A 68 14.78 -20.26 17.93
CA PRO A 68 15.08 -21.53 17.25
C PRO A 68 16.39 -22.15 17.65
N LYS A 69 17.33 -21.37 18.18
CA LYS A 69 18.63 -21.90 18.59
C LYS A 69 18.62 -22.51 19.96
N THR A 70 17.91 -21.88 20.89
CA THR A 70 17.89 -22.34 22.27
C THR A 70 16.59 -22.99 22.69
N GLY A 71 15.54 -22.80 21.90
CA GLY A 71 14.23 -23.27 22.28
C GLY A 71 13.57 -22.45 23.35
N GLU A 72 14.21 -21.37 23.73
CA GLU A 72 13.72 -20.51 24.80
C GLU A 72 12.54 -19.67 24.36
N GLU A 73 11.56 -19.52 25.24
CA GLU A 73 10.40 -18.68 24.92
C GLU A 73 10.76 -17.23 25.09
N VAL A 74 10.37 -16.43 24.10
CA VAL A 74 10.65 -15.00 24.10
C VAL A 74 9.34 -14.26 23.86
N PRO A 75 8.97 -13.29 24.72
CA PRO A 75 7.74 -12.54 24.51
C PRO A 75 7.86 -11.65 23.28
N ILE A 76 6.79 -11.61 22.49
CA ILE A 76 6.69 -10.73 21.35
C ILE A 76 5.73 -9.61 21.73
N LEU A 77 6.25 -8.38 21.70
CA LEU A 77 5.48 -7.23 22.17
C LEU A 77 4.30 -6.93 21.24
N PRO A 78 3.22 -6.34 21.78
CA PRO A 78 2.11 -5.90 20.94
C PRO A 78 2.58 -4.86 19.94
N ARG A 79 1.99 -4.88 18.77
CA ARG A 79 2.31 -3.88 17.74
C ARG A 79 1.16 -3.74 16.77
N ARG A 80 1.20 -2.65 16.04
CA ARG A 80 0.20 -2.38 15.02
C ARG A 80 0.82 -2.67 13.66
N VAL A 81 0.05 -3.28 12.79
CA VAL A 81 0.52 -3.61 11.44
C VAL A 81 -0.47 -3.07 10.43
N LEU A 82 0.06 -2.64 9.30
CA LEU A 82 -0.75 -2.15 8.20
C LEU A 82 -1.13 -3.32 7.29
N VAL A 83 -2.39 -3.35 6.88
CA VAL A 83 -2.89 -4.35 5.96
C VAL A 83 -3.56 -3.63 4.79
N PHE A 84 -3.20 -4.01 3.59
CA PHE A 84 -3.85 -3.51 2.38
C PHE A 84 -4.61 -4.65 1.72
N ARG A 85 -5.86 -4.38 1.34
CA ARG A 85 -6.67 -5.32 0.59
C ARG A 85 -7.08 -4.69 -0.73
N ALA A 86 -6.66 -5.30 -1.82
CA ALA A 86 -7.00 -4.82 -3.14
C ALA A 86 -8.48 -5.07 -3.44
N SER A 87 -9.09 -4.14 -4.17
CA SER A 87 -10.46 -4.32 -4.62
C SER A 87 -10.51 -5.36 -5.75
N HIS A 88 -11.71 -5.86 -6.01
CA HIS A 88 -11.89 -6.77 -7.15
C HIS A 88 -11.53 -6.10 -8.46
N VAL A 89 -11.86 -4.82 -8.58
CA VAL A 89 -11.54 -4.07 -9.79
C VAL A 89 -10.03 -4.04 -10.01
N LEU A 90 -9.27 -3.76 -8.95
CA LEU A 90 -7.82 -3.72 -9.06
C LEU A 90 -7.25 -5.10 -9.36
N LYS A 91 -7.74 -6.12 -8.68
CA LYS A 91 -7.28 -7.48 -8.93
C LYS A 91 -7.54 -7.90 -10.37
N ASN A 92 -8.71 -7.57 -10.89
CA ASN A 92 -9.05 -7.91 -12.26
C ASN A 92 -8.17 -7.19 -13.26
N ARG A 93 -7.84 -5.93 -12.99
CA ARG A 93 -6.94 -5.18 -13.87
C ARG A 93 -5.55 -5.80 -13.89
N ILE A 94 -5.06 -6.21 -12.75
CA ILE A 94 -3.75 -6.82 -12.66
C ILE A 94 -3.72 -8.14 -13.44
N ASN A 95 -4.74 -8.96 -13.24
CA ASN A 95 -4.81 -10.25 -13.91
C ASN A 95 -5.02 -10.12 -15.41
N ALA A 96 -5.84 -9.16 -15.83
CA ALA A 96 -6.09 -8.94 -17.25
C ALA A 96 -4.83 -8.48 -17.97
N ALA A 97 -4.08 -7.60 -17.33
CA ALA A 97 -2.84 -7.12 -17.92
C ALA A 97 -1.84 -8.26 -18.07
N SER A 98 -1.77 -9.11 -17.06
CA SER A 98 -0.87 -10.25 -17.12
C SER A 98 -1.25 -11.22 -18.23
N ARG A 99 -2.53 -11.54 -18.32
CA ARG A 99 -3.00 -12.43 -19.38
C ARG A 99 -2.81 -11.84 -20.76
N GLY A 100 -3.13 -10.55 -20.89
CA GLY A 100 -3.02 -9.88 -22.16
C GLY A 100 -1.59 -9.75 -22.62
N SER A 101 -0.73 -9.30 -21.75
CA SER A 101 0.66 -9.04 -22.12
C SER A 101 1.37 -10.31 -22.51
N ALA A 102 1.01 -11.40 -21.92
CA ALA A 102 1.72 -12.62 -22.21
C ALA A 102 1.05 -13.43 -23.23
N ALA A 103 -0.13 -13.10 -23.57
CA ALA A 103 -0.88 -13.98 -24.41
C ALA A 103 -0.61 -15.38 -23.96
N ARG A 104 -0.21 -15.53 -22.76
CA ARG A 104 0.14 -16.82 -22.30
C ARG A 104 -0.96 -17.32 -21.47
N THR A 105 -1.13 -18.46 -21.55
CA THR A 105 -2.03 -19.05 -20.67
C THR A 105 -1.23 -19.59 -19.60
N PRO A 106 -1.61 -19.37 -18.48
CA PRO A 106 -0.99 -19.98 -17.33
C PRO A 106 -1.11 -21.48 -17.37
#